data_18dc396b368089aca25f49ea4c96bc4f
#
_entry.id   18dc396b368089aca25f49ea4c96bc4f
#
_cell.length_a   1.000
_cell.length_b   1.000
_cell.length_c   1.000
_cell.angle_alpha   90.00
_cell.angle_beta   90.00
_cell.angle_gamma   90.00
#
_symmetry.space_group_name_H-M   'P 1'
#
loop_
_entity.id
_entity.type
_entity.pdbx_description
1 polymer ?
#
loop_
_entity_poly.entity_id
_entity_poly.type
_entity_poly.pdbx_seq_one_letter_code
_entity_poly.pdbx_strand_id
1 'polypeptide(L)'
;VSIIDWFIRLFTVGKGIVSLIVCVVSCSILISLKPPERQTFHDVMVSTFLYPAQAILSRLNRTVFVFKENESLKRQNTALRLENDFLVQAIKQLPRVEEMEAFGAMSGLNLKMAQISAADPGRHSTNWVINLGREDSVDVNMPVMTSLGVVGKTAKCYRSHCLVQGLNDPSAKVSVLCNRSRVNGMLESWPGGRLIARFPVEADVATGDTLVTSGMGGVFPKGLLLGVVAGNHEGVDEDVDILKALEVKPFQKSSRVEEVFVLLHR
;
A
#
# COMPACT_ATOMS: atom_id res chain seq x y z
N VAL A 1 -29.05 -58.73 32.31
CA VAL A 1 -28.69 -58.75 30.86
C VAL A 1 -29.89 -58.18 30.15
N SER A 2 -29.75 -56.97 29.64
CA SER A 2 -30.82 -56.16 29.02
C SER A 2 -31.22 -56.78 27.66
N ILE A 3 -32.53 -56.78 27.38
CA ILE A 3 -33.09 -57.15 26.08
C ILE A 3 -32.39 -56.40 24.94
N ILE A 4 -31.87 -55.23 25.22
CA ILE A 4 -31.13 -54.38 24.30
C ILE A 4 -29.76 -55.01 23.91
N ASP A 5 -29.04 -55.62 24.83
CA ASP A 5 -27.77 -56.30 24.53
C ASP A 5 -27.96 -57.54 23.70
N TRP A 6 -29.06 -58.25 23.89
CA TRP A 6 -29.44 -59.38 23.04
C TRP A 6 -29.76 -58.94 21.61
N PHE A 7 -30.47 -57.82 21.46
CA PHE A 7 -30.82 -57.25 20.16
C PHE A 7 -29.57 -56.74 19.41
N ILE A 8 -28.62 -56.10 20.11
CA ILE A 8 -27.38 -55.61 19.52
C ILE A 8 -26.48 -56.79 19.07
N ARG A 9 -26.40 -57.87 19.85
CA ARG A 9 -25.65 -59.09 19.45
C ARG A 9 -26.27 -59.81 18.28
N LEU A 10 -27.57 -59.82 18.15
CA LEU A 10 -28.28 -60.39 16.99
C LEU A 10 -27.97 -59.62 15.70
N PHE A 11 -27.77 -58.31 15.80
CA PHE A 11 -27.44 -57.44 14.65
C PHE A 11 -26.00 -57.46 14.21
N THR A 12 -25.07 -57.84 15.10
CA THR A 12 -23.62 -57.81 14.78
C THR A 12 -23.05 -59.13 14.25
N VAL A 13 -23.66 -60.27 14.53
CA VAL A 13 -23.11 -61.61 14.24
C VAL A 13 -23.59 -62.21 12.89
N GLY A 14 -24.57 -61.60 12.20
CA GLY A 14 -25.06 -62.21 10.95
C GLY A 14 -25.66 -61.18 9.97
N LYS A 15 -24.84 -60.19 9.58
CA LYS A 15 -25.29 -59.01 8.81
C LYS A 15 -26.07 -59.26 7.50
N GLY A 16 -25.95 -60.47 6.92
CA GLY A 16 -26.71 -60.80 5.70
C GLY A 16 -27.96 -61.65 5.95
N ILE A 17 -27.82 -62.66 6.78
CA ILE A 17 -28.90 -63.70 6.99
C ILE A 17 -30.03 -63.13 7.83
N VAL A 18 -29.72 -62.38 8.90
CA VAL A 18 -30.73 -61.76 9.78
C VAL A 18 -31.52 -60.70 9.03
N SER A 19 -30.89 -59.87 8.21
CA SER A 19 -31.53 -58.87 7.36
C SER A 19 -32.48 -59.56 6.34
N LEU A 20 -32.02 -60.66 5.76
CA LEU A 20 -32.83 -61.41 4.82
C LEU A 20 -34.04 -62.08 5.46
N ILE A 21 -33.85 -62.69 6.67
CA ILE A 21 -34.96 -63.25 7.45
C ILE A 21 -35.98 -62.18 7.83
N VAL A 22 -35.51 -61.01 8.33
CA VAL A 22 -36.42 -59.90 8.68
C VAL A 22 -37.17 -59.39 7.44
N CYS A 23 -36.52 -59.30 6.29
CA CYS A 23 -37.13 -58.93 5.03
C CYS A 23 -38.21 -59.93 4.57
N VAL A 24 -37.87 -61.26 4.60
CA VAL A 24 -38.81 -62.30 4.24
C VAL A 24 -40.01 -62.39 5.16
N VAL A 25 -39.80 -62.24 6.48
CA VAL A 25 -40.87 -62.22 7.47
C VAL A 25 -41.76 -60.99 7.29
N SER A 26 -41.20 -59.81 7.07
CA SER A 26 -41.98 -58.59 6.83
C SER A 26 -42.78 -58.66 5.52
N CYS A 27 -42.17 -59.20 4.44
CA CYS A 27 -42.90 -59.44 3.19
C CYS A 27 -44.03 -60.50 3.36
N SER A 28 -43.79 -61.57 4.11
CA SER A 28 -44.81 -62.61 4.37
C SER A 28 -45.99 -62.05 5.17
N ILE A 29 -45.75 -61.20 6.17
CA ILE A 29 -46.77 -60.52 6.94
C ILE A 29 -47.53 -59.55 6.02
N LEU A 30 -46.87 -58.78 5.18
CA LEU A 30 -47.50 -57.86 4.24
C LEU A 30 -48.40 -58.59 3.19
N ILE A 31 -48.04 -59.78 2.77
CA ILE A 31 -48.76 -60.58 1.85
C ILE A 31 -50.01 -61.21 2.52
N SER A 32 -49.92 -61.56 3.79
CA SER A 32 -50.99 -62.17 4.59
C SER A 32 -52.10 -61.20 5.04
N LEU A 33 -51.85 -59.90 5.00
CA LEU A 33 -52.83 -58.85 5.36
C LEU A 33 -53.89 -58.69 4.29
N LYS A 34 -55.14 -58.56 4.70
CA LYS A 34 -56.27 -58.31 3.81
C LYS A 34 -56.18 -56.93 3.16
N PRO A 35 -56.77 -56.72 1.94
CA PRO A 35 -56.61 -55.48 1.19
C PRO A 35 -56.87 -54.17 1.96
N PRO A 36 -57.91 -54.03 2.82
CA PRO A 36 -58.14 -52.78 3.54
C PRO A 36 -57.05 -52.48 4.61
N GLU A 37 -56.48 -53.47 5.27
CA GLU A 37 -55.47 -53.32 6.32
C GLU A 37 -54.10 -52.99 5.73
N ARG A 38 -53.86 -53.37 4.51
CA ARG A 38 -52.61 -53.06 3.77
C ARG A 38 -52.46 -51.56 3.46
N GLN A 39 -53.55 -50.88 3.16
CA GLN A 39 -53.54 -49.43 2.91
C GLN A 39 -53.31 -48.69 4.21
N THR A 40 -53.92 -49.07 5.31
CA THR A 40 -53.72 -48.44 6.62
C THR A 40 -52.24 -48.58 7.12
N PHE A 41 -51.64 -49.75 6.89
CA PHE A 41 -50.24 -50.02 7.25
C PHE A 41 -49.27 -49.19 6.38
N HIS A 42 -49.57 -49.08 5.09
CA HIS A 42 -48.76 -48.24 4.17
C HIS A 42 -48.84 -46.75 4.58
N ASP A 43 -50.03 -46.23 4.87
CA ASP A 43 -50.24 -44.85 5.26
C ASP A 43 -49.56 -44.50 6.60
N VAL A 44 -49.61 -45.41 7.57
CA VAL A 44 -48.88 -45.25 8.85
C VAL A 44 -47.36 -45.30 8.67
N MET A 45 -46.85 -46.21 7.84
CA MET A 45 -45.41 -46.28 7.57
C MET A 45 -44.91 -45.02 6.86
N VAL A 46 -45.60 -44.56 5.83
CA VAL A 46 -45.25 -43.36 5.09
C VAL A 46 -45.34 -42.11 5.98
N SER A 47 -46.41 -41.95 6.75
CA SER A 47 -46.55 -40.79 7.63
C SER A 47 -45.57 -40.76 8.80
N THR A 48 -45.23 -41.93 9.36
CA THR A 48 -44.37 -42.02 10.55
C THR A 48 -42.88 -41.96 10.24
N PHE A 49 -42.45 -42.53 9.12
CA PHE A 49 -41.02 -42.65 8.79
C PHE A 49 -40.55 -41.78 7.61
N LEU A 50 -41.34 -41.74 6.50
CA LEU A 50 -40.90 -40.98 5.31
C LEU A 50 -41.12 -39.47 5.47
N TYR A 51 -42.21 -39.02 6.05
CA TYR A 51 -42.53 -37.60 6.21
C TYR A 51 -41.49 -36.85 7.06
N PRO A 52 -41.12 -37.34 8.26
CA PRO A 52 -40.11 -36.64 9.06
C PRO A 52 -38.70 -36.67 8.42
N ALA A 53 -38.33 -37.75 7.72
CA ALA A 53 -37.05 -37.87 7.02
C ALA A 53 -36.93 -36.85 5.88
N GLN A 54 -37.97 -36.66 5.07
CA GLN A 54 -37.98 -35.64 4.01
C GLN A 54 -37.96 -34.20 4.57
N ALA A 55 -38.67 -33.96 5.67
CA ALA A 55 -38.67 -32.67 6.33
C ALA A 55 -37.27 -32.29 6.91
N ILE A 56 -36.53 -33.26 7.43
CA ILE A 56 -35.16 -33.06 7.93
C ILE A 56 -34.19 -32.81 6.78
N LEU A 57 -34.26 -33.61 5.71
CA LEU A 57 -33.39 -33.45 4.53
C LEU A 57 -33.65 -32.11 3.82
N SER A 58 -34.89 -31.65 3.70
CA SER A 58 -35.20 -30.35 3.12
C SER A 58 -34.68 -29.17 3.94
N ARG A 59 -34.71 -29.27 5.28
CA ARG A 59 -34.13 -28.26 6.17
C ARG A 59 -32.62 -28.21 6.10
N LEU A 60 -31.95 -29.36 6.07
CA LEU A 60 -30.49 -29.44 5.95
C LEU A 60 -29.97 -28.85 4.62
N ASN A 61 -30.60 -29.19 3.50
CA ASN A 61 -30.27 -28.67 2.19
C ASN A 61 -30.44 -27.13 2.13
N ARG A 62 -31.49 -26.61 2.74
CA ARG A 62 -31.74 -25.16 2.79
C ARG A 62 -30.68 -24.43 3.58
N THR A 63 -30.24 -25.00 4.70
CA THR A 63 -29.20 -24.39 5.54
C THR A 63 -27.83 -24.38 4.84
N VAL A 64 -27.46 -25.48 4.17
CA VAL A 64 -26.18 -25.56 3.40
C VAL A 64 -26.19 -24.61 2.20
N PHE A 65 -27.34 -24.48 1.53
CA PHE A 65 -27.47 -23.55 0.41
C PHE A 65 -27.32 -22.10 0.85
N VAL A 66 -28.01 -21.68 1.92
CA VAL A 66 -27.89 -20.33 2.50
C VAL A 66 -26.47 -20.05 2.98
N PHE A 67 -25.79 -21.04 3.53
CA PHE A 67 -24.39 -20.87 3.96
C PHE A 67 -23.44 -20.62 2.78
N LYS A 68 -23.56 -21.41 1.71
CA LYS A 68 -22.78 -21.22 0.47
C LYS A 68 -23.09 -19.88 -0.21
N GLU A 69 -24.34 -19.49 -0.25
CA GLU A 69 -24.76 -18.20 -0.81
C GLU A 69 -24.20 -17.04 0.02
N ASN A 70 -24.25 -17.12 1.34
CA ASN A 70 -23.68 -16.10 2.23
C ASN A 70 -22.14 -15.99 2.06
N GLU A 71 -21.45 -17.11 1.89
CA GLU A 71 -20.01 -17.11 1.62
C GLU A 71 -19.68 -16.50 0.26
N SER A 72 -20.46 -16.81 -0.78
CA SER A 72 -20.27 -16.22 -2.10
C SER A 72 -20.56 -14.72 -2.10
N LEU A 73 -21.63 -14.28 -1.42
CA LEU A 73 -21.97 -12.87 -1.24
C LEU A 73 -20.88 -12.10 -0.46
N LYS A 74 -20.30 -12.71 0.57
CA LYS A 74 -19.15 -12.13 1.30
C LYS A 74 -17.96 -11.95 0.38
N ARG A 75 -17.62 -12.94 -0.44
CA ARG A 75 -16.50 -12.84 -1.41
C ARG A 75 -16.75 -11.74 -2.44
N GLN A 76 -17.96 -11.68 -3.00
CA GLN A 76 -18.35 -10.62 -3.93
C GLN A 76 -18.31 -9.23 -3.30
N ASN A 77 -18.80 -9.09 -2.06
CA ASN A 77 -18.76 -7.82 -1.34
C ASN A 77 -17.31 -7.36 -1.06
N THR A 78 -16.42 -8.32 -0.70
CA THR A 78 -15.02 -8.01 -0.50
C THR A 78 -14.34 -7.60 -1.81
N ALA A 79 -14.61 -8.30 -2.91
CA ALA A 79 -14.08 -7.95 -4.22
C ALA A 79 -14.53 -6.56 -4.67
N LEU A 80 -15.84 -6.27 -4.55
CA LEU A 80 -16.38 -4.95 -4.89
C LEU A 80 -15.85 -3.82 -4.01
N ARG A 81 -15.59 -4.08 -2.72
CA ARG A 81 -14.93 -3.10 -1.84
C ARG A 81 -13.51 -2.79 -2.28
N LEU A 82 -12.73 -3.83 -2.60
CA LEU A 82 -11.35 -3.65 -3.08
C LEU A 82 -11.32 -2.88 -4.41
N GLU A 83 -12.23 -3.21 -5.33
CA GLU A 83 -12.38 -2.49 -6.60
C GLU A 83 -12.77 -1.02 -6.38
N ASN A 84 -13.72 -0.76 -5.47
CA ASN A 84 -14.13 0.60 -5.12
C ASN A 84 -12.97 1.39 -4.49
N ASP A 85 -12.23 0.80 -3.55
CA ASP A 85 -11.08 1.43 -2.93
C ASP A 85 -9.98 1.74 -3.96
N PHE A 86 -9.75 0.82 -4.91
CA PHE A 86 -8.83 1.04 -6.01
C PHE A 86 -9.27 2.20 -6.92
N LEU A 87 -10.55 2.23 -7.31
CA LEU A 87 -11.10 3.33 -8.12
C LEU A 87 -11.05 4.68 -7.40
N VAL A 88 -11.37 4.71 -6.11
CA VAL A 88 -11.27 5.93 -5.29
C VAL A 88 -9.82 6.44 -5.21
N GLN A 89 -8.84 5.53 -5.09
CA GLN A 89 -7.43 5.92 -5.11
C GLN A 89 -7.01 6.43 -6.49
N ALA A 90 -7.42 5.76 -7.56
CA ALA A 90 -7.14 6.20 -8.92
C ALA A 90 -7.73 7.60 -9.21
N ILE A 91 -8.97 7.85 -8.80
CA ILE A 91 -9.61 9.18 -8.95
C ILE A 91 -8.87 10.26 -8.14
N LYS A 92 -8.36 9.95 -6.95
CA LYS A 92 -7.57 10.89 -6.16
C LYS A 92 -6.21 11.23 -6.76
N GLN A 93 -5.66 10.36 -7.59
CA GLN A 93 -4.38 10.59 -8.27
C GLN A 93 -4.53 11.41 -9.56
N LEU A 94 -5.66 11.30 -10.26
CA LEU A 94 -5.89 11.99 -11.53
C LEU A 94 -5.67 13.52 -11.48
N PRO A 95 -6.28 14.29 -10.56
CA PRO A 95 -6.07 15.74 -10.52
C PRO A 95 -4.63 16.12 -10.13
N ARG A 96 -3.95 15.25 -9.39
CA ARG A 96 -2.56 15.46 -8.98
C ARG A 96 -1.58 15.30 -10.14
N VAL A 97 -1.84 14.33 -11.01
CA VAL A 97 -1.05 14.11 -12.23
C VAL A 97 -1.25 15.27 -13.22
N GLU A 98 -2.50 15.70 -13.44
CA GLU A 98 -2.81 16.84 -14.30
C GLU A 98 -2.18 18.15 -13.79
N GLU A 99 -2.23 18.43 -12.49
CA GLU A 99 -1.58 19.58 -11.87
C GLU A 99 -0.04 19.55 -12.05
N MET A 100 0.55 18.36 -11.92
CA MET A 100 1.99 18.18 -12.08
C MET A 100 2.43 18.31 -13.55
N GLU A 101 1.68 17.77 -14.49
CA GLU A 101 1.94 17.93 -15.93
C GLU A 101 1.81 19.41 -16.33
N ALA A 102 0.78 20.10 -15.84
CA ALA A 102 0.61 21.53 -16.06
C ALA A 102 1.79 22.35 -15.50
N PHE A 103 2.29 22.00 -14.30
CA PHE A 103 3.49 22.62 -13.72
C PHE A 103 4.72 22.41 -14.61
N GLY A 104 4.95 21.19 -15.10
CA GLY A 104 6.02 20.88 -16.03
C GLY A 104 5.97 21.73 -17.31
N ALA A 105 4.80 21.86 -17.90
CA ALA A 105 4.58 22.66 -19.11
C ALA A 105 4.76 24.16 -18.88
N MET A 106 4.29 24.70 -17.74
CA MET A 106 4.37 26.10 -17.40
C MET A 106 5.76 26.57 -16.93
N SER A 107 6.58 25.66 -16.38
CA SER A 107 7.90 26.01 -15.84
C SER A 107 8.94 26.40 -16.90
N GLY A 108 8.72 26.06 -18.16
CA GLY A 108 9.71 26.25 -19.25
C GLY A 108 10.97 25.38 -19.07
N LEU A 109 10.97 24.47 -18.11
CA LEU A 109 12.06 23.54 -17.85
C LEU A 109 11.76 22.21 -18.55
N ASN A 110 12.82 21.52 -18.97
CA ASN A 110 12.66 20.16 -19.53
C ASN A 110 12.52 19.15 -18.39
N LEU A 111 11.29 19.00 -17.90
CA LEU A 111 10.95 18.14 -16.76
C LEU A 111 10.33 16.83 -17.24
N LYS A 112 10.77 15.71 -16.67
CA LYS A 112 10.17 14.39 -16.85
C LYS A 112 9.61 13.89 -15.54
N MET A 113 8.33 13.55 -15.51
CA MET A 113 7.65 13.03 -14.31
C MET A 113 8.09 11.61 -14.02
N ALA A 114 8.32 11.32 -12.74
CA ALA A 114 8.66 10.00 -12.21
C ALA A 114 7.85 9.68 -10.98
N GLN A 115 7.58 8.41 -10.78
CA GLN A 115 6.99 7.88 -9.56
C GLN A 115 8.06 7.24 -8.67
N ILE A 116 7.92 7.40 -7.36
CA ILE A 116 8.78 6.74 -6.40
C ILE A 116 8.32 5.29 -6.23
N SER A 117 9.15 4.36 -6.69
CA SER A 117 8.88 2.92 -6.61
C SER A 117 9.27 2.32 -5.26
N ALA A 118 10.28 2.89 -4.60
CA ALA A 118 10.72 2.47 -3.27
C ALA A 118 11.39 3.63 -2.53
N ALA A 119 11.26 3.63 -1.22
CA ALA A 119 11.95 4.57 -0.32
C ALA A 119 12.75 3.78 0.71
N ASP A 120 13.95 4.25 1.02
CA ASP A 120 14.74 3.70 2.12
C ASP A 120 14.09 4.09 3.46
N PRO A 121 13.68 3.12 4.30
CA PRO A 121 13.07 3.39 5.59
C PRO A 121 14.06 3.87 6.66
N GLY A 122 15.32 4.12 6.29
CA GLY A 122 16.36 4.61 7.20
C GLY A 122 15.93 5.90 7.91
N ARG A 123 16.21 5.98 9.22
CA ARG A 123 15.74 7.10 10.05
C ARG A 123 16.33 8.47 9.67
N HIS A 124 17.41 8.50 8.90
CA HIS A 124 18.22 9.73 8.70
C HIS A 124 18.62 9.99 7.25
N SER A 125 18.52 9.03 6.33
CA SER A 125 18.76 9.27 4.91
C SER A 125 17.48 8.98 4.14
N THR A 126 17.08 9.91 3.30
CA THR A 126 15.92 9.73 2.44
C THR A 126 16.43 9.53 1.03
N ASN A 127 16.67 8.27 0.69
CA ASN A 127 17.01 7.86 -0.66
C ASN A 127 15.81 7.17 -1.26
N TRP A 128 15.53 7.45 -2.52
CA TRP A 128 14.37 6.88 -3.25
C TRP A 128 14.84 6.19 -4.51
N VAL A 129 14.05 5.23 -4.94
CA VAL A 129 14.13 4.65 -6.28
C VAL A 129 12.97 5.20 -7.11
N ILE A 130 13.28 5.77 -8.26
CA ILE A 130 12.29 6.28 -9.21
C ILE A 130 12.22 5.36 -10.44
N ASN A 131 11.06 5.31 -11.06
CA ASN A 131 10.75 4.48 -12.23
C ASN A 131 11.28 5.04 -13.56
N LEU A 132 12.24 5.95 -13.54
CA LEU A 132 12.94 6.46 -14.72
C LEU A 132 14.40 6.06 -14.68
N GLY A 133 14.94 5.68 -15.84
CA GLY A 133 16.33 5.24 -16.01
C GLY A 133 17.01 5.85 -17.24
N ARG A 134 18.11 5.25 -17.65
CA ARG A 134 18.88 5.72 -18.83
C ARG A 134 18.08 5.60 -20.13
N GLU A 135 17.16 4.65 -20.24
CA GLU A 135 16.23 4.55 -21.37
C GLU A 135 15.32 5.77 -21.50
N ASP A 136 15.11 6.46 -20.39
CA ASP A 136 14.30 7.66 -20.29
C ASP A 136 15.10 8.96 -20.42
N SER A 137 16.37 8.87 -20.81
CA SER A 137 17.33 10.00 -20.86
C SER A 137 17.65 10.59 -19.48
N VAL A 138 17.49 9.80 -18.40
CA VAL A 138 17.87 10.20 -17.06
C VAL A 138 19.25 9.65 -16.74
N ASP A 139 20.16 10.54 -16.31
CA ASP A 139 21.52 10.18 -15.92
C ASP A 139 21.82 10.69 -14.50
N VAL A 140 23.03 10.44 -14.02
CA VAL A 140 23.49 10.87 -12.69
C VAL A 140 23.59 12.38 -12.57
N ASN A 141 23.48 12.89 -11.33
CA ASN A 141 23.53 14.31 -11.01
C ASN A 141 22.44 15.18 -11.66
N MET A 142 21.30 14.61 -12.04
CA MET A 142 20.14 15.39 -12.48
C MET A 142 19.31 15.83 -11.27
N PRO A 143 18.87 17.09 -11.21
CA PRO A 143 18.01 17.59 -10.14
C PRO A 143 16.69 16.86 -10.10
N VAL A 144 16.24 16.53 -8.88
CA VAL A 144 14.92 15.95 -8.63
C VAL A 144 14.12 16.95 -7.76
N MET A 145 12.92 17.27 -8.21
CA MET A 145 12.09 18.31 -7.61
C MET A 145 10.61 17.95 -7.63
N THR A 146 9.85 18.68 -6.84
CA THR A 146 8.37 18.70 -6.88
C THR A 146 7.89 20.08 -7.31
N SER A 147 6.59 20.30 -7.38
CA SER A 147 6.02 21.65 -7.60
C SER A 147 6.38 22.65 -6.48
N LEU A 148 6.75 22.17 -5.30
CA LEU A 148 7.11 23.01 -4.15
C LEU A 148 8.60 23.33 -4.08
N GLY A 149 9.47 22.53 -4.70
CA GLY A 149 10.91 22.76 -4.69
C GLY A 149 11.75 21.51 -4.87
N VAL A 150 13.06 21.70 -4.74
CA VAL A 150 14.05 20.63 -4.88
C VAL A 150 13.95 19.65 -3.72
N VAL A 151 14.03 18.34 -4.03
CA VAL A 151 14.04 17.26 -3.03
C VAL A 151 15.32 16.45 -3.05
N GLY A 152 16.10 16.51 -4.12
CA GLY A 152 17.35 15.77 -4.24
C GLY A 152 17.96 15.80 -5.64
N LYS A 153 18.82 14.81 -5.91
CA LYS A 153 19.41 14.58 -7.23
C LYS A 153 19.53 13.08 -7.52
N THR A 154 19.61 12.69 -8.77
CA THR A 154 19.94 11.31 -9.15
C THR A 154 21.39 10.99 -8.78
N ALA A 155 21.60 9.89 -8.05
CA ALA A 155 22.90 9.44 -7.57
C ALA A 155 23.47 8.28 -8.40
N LYS A 156 22.61 7.31 -8.74
CA LYS A 156 22.96 6.18 -9.62
C LYS A 156 21.80 5.91 -10.56
N CYS A 157 22.08 5.75 -11.85
CA CYS A 157 21.07 5.41 -12.84
C CYS A 157 21.38 4.08 -13.51
N TYR A 158 20.37 3.24 -13.52
CA TYR A 158 20.32 1.95 -14.20
C TYR A 158 19.53 2.08 -15.50
N ARG A 159 19.24 0.96 -16.14
CA ARG A 159 18.54 0.94 -17.41
C ARG A 159 17.12 1.53 -17.31
N SER A 160 16.33 1.08 -16.31
CA SER A 160 14.91 1.40 -16.16
C SER A 160 14.56 2.14 -14.86
N HIS A 161 15.54 2.42 -13.99
CA HIS A 161 15.32 3.08 -12.71
C HIS A 161 16.56 3.85 -12.27
N CYS A 162 16.38 4.87 -11.43
CA CYS A 162 17.47 5.61 -10.81
C CYS A 162 17.30 5.67 -9.30
N LEU A 163 18.43 5.67 -8.59
CA LEU A 163 18.51 5.98 -7.18
C LEU A 163 18.64 7.49 -7.01
N VAL A 164 17.80 8.08 -6.22
CA VAL A 164 17.78 9.51 -5.89
C VAL A 164 18.35 9.70 -4.49
N GLN A 165 19.33 10.58 -4.36
CA GLN A 165 19.88 11.08 -3.11
C GLN A 165 19.06 12.29 -2.65
N GLY A 166 18.36 12.17 -1.52
CA GLY A 166 17.58 13.27 -0.94
C GLY A 166 18.44 14.33 -0.30
N LEU A 167 17.87 15.53 -0.08
CA LEU A 167 18.56 16.62 0.61
C LEU A 167 18.97 16.28 2.05
N ASN A 168 18.26 15.35 2.68
CA ASN A 168 18.53 14.90 4.06
C ASN A 168 19.60 13.79 4.14
N ASP A 169 20.17 13.37 3.01
CA ASP A 169 21.28 12.42 3.03
C ASP A 169 22.52 13.09 3.62
N PRO A 170 23.25 12.45 4.56
CA PRO A 170 24.42 13.04 5.21
C PRO A 170 25.54 13.49 4.25
N SER A 171 25.61 12.90 3.07
CA SER A 171 26.59 13.26 2.03
C SER A 171 26.05 14.31 1.06
N ALA A 172 24.79 14.72 1.19
CA ALA A 172 24.20 15.74 0.33
C ALA A 172 24.73 17.13 0.69
N LYS A 173 25.27 17.82 -0.32
CA LYS A 173 25.69 19.23 -0.25
C LYS A 173 25.12 19.97 -1.44
N VAL A 174 24.44 21.09 -1.17
CA VAL A 174 23.81 21.92 -2.20
C VAL A 174 24.25 23.37 -2.01
N SER A 175 24.78 23.97 -3.06
CA SER A 175 25.09 25.39 -3.06
C SER A 175 23.82 26.22 -3.13
N VAL A 176 23.61 27.07 -2.15
CA VAL A 176 22.39 27.88 -1.98
C VAL A 176 22.67 29.36 -2.11
N LEU A 177 21.61 30.09 -2.42
CA LEU A 177 21.61 31.54 -2.53
C LEU A 177 20.43 32.06 -1.69
N CYS A 178 20.68 33.00 -0.80
CA CYS A 178 19.61 33.75 -0.16
C CYS A 178 18.92 34.63 -1.22
N ASN A 179 17.62 34.46 -1.39
CA ASN A 179 16.90 35.16 -2.47
C ASN A 179 16.85 36.68 -2.24
N ARG A 180 16.79 37.14 -0.98
CA ARG A 180 16.76 38.56 -0.61
C ARG A 180 18.12 39.23 -0.74
N SER A 181 19.10 38.76 0.02
CA SER A 181 20.43 39.40 0.11
C SER A 181 21.42 38.96 -0.97
N ARG A 182 21.09 37.96 -1.78
CA ARG A 182 21.89 37.38 -2.87
C ARG A 182 23.26 36.82 -2.39
N VAL A 183 23.37 36.51 -1.10
CA VAL A 183 24.58 35.87 -0.54
C VAL A 183 24.54 34.38 -0.76
N ASN A 184 25.68 33.82 -1.15
CA ASN A 184 25.85 32.39 -1.36
C ASN A 184 26.20 31.67 -0.05
N GLY A 185 25.71 30.43 0.07
CA GLY A 185 25.97 29.53 1.18
C GLY A 185 25.98 28.07 0.73
N MET A 186 26.13 27.19 1.69
CA MET A 186 26.10 25.73 1.49
C MET A 186 25.04 25.12 2.37
N LEU A 187 24.10 24.38 1.77
CA LEU A 187 23.10 23.57 2.47
C LEU A 187 23.66 22.16 2.65
N GLU A 188 23.59 21.64 3.86
CA GLU A 188 23.98 20.28 4.20
C GLU A 188 22.98 19.64 5.16
N SER A 189 22.99 18.31 5.22
CA SER A 189 22.19 17.54 6.16
C SER A 189 22.88 17.47 7.52
N TRP A 190 22.10 17.61 8.60
CA TRP A 190 22.53 17.48 9.98
C TRP A 190 21.92 16.26 10.65
N PRO A 191 22.55 15.68 11.70
CA PRO A 191 21.96 14.56 12.44
C PRO A 191 20.52 14.81 12.85
N GLY A 192 19.68 13.78 12.68
CA GLY A 192 18.23 13.90 12.88
C GLY A 192 17.44 14.33 11.63
N GLY A 193 18.09 14.43 10.47
CA GLY A 193 17.41 14.78 9.20
C GLY A 193 17.08 16.26 9.07
N ARG A 194 17.69 17.11 9.90
CA ARG A 194 17.59 18.57 9.79
C ARG A 194 18.47 19.07 8.65
N LEU A 195 18.10 20.18 8.06
CA LEU A 195 18.88 20.85 7.04
C LEU A 195 19.49 22.12 7.61
N ILE A 196 20.78 22.32 7.41
CA ILE A 196 21.52 23.49 7.87
C ILE A 196 22.17 24.18 6.68
N ALA A 197 22.00 25.46 6.58
CA ALA A 197 22.69 26.31 5.62
C ALA A 197 23.78 27.09 6.32
N ARG A 198 25.04 26.97 5.81
CA ARG A 198 26.17 27.73 6.28
C ARG A 198 26.41 28.93 5.37
N PHE A 199 26.52 30.10 5.98
CA PHE A 199 26.80 31.36 5.31
C PHE A 199 27.99 32.08 6.00
N PRO A 200 28.67 32.98 5.32
CA PRO A 200 29.64 33.85 5.99
C PRO A 200 28.98 34.56 7.18
N VAL A 201 29.70 34.77 8.28
CA VAL A 201 29.19 35.37 9.50
C VAL A 201 28.58 36.76 9.27
N GLU A 202 29.22 37.52 8.37
CA GLU A 202 28.78 38.88 7.99
C GLU A 202 27.59 38.89 7.01
N ALA A 203 27.15 37.73 6.53
CA ALA A 203 26.06 37.64 5.54
C ALA A 203 24.74 38.18 6.10
N ASP A 204 24.07 39.05 5.37
CA ASP A 204 22.74 39.51 5.72
C ASP A 204 21.70 38.38 5.34
N VAL A 205 21.54 37.42 6.23
CA VAL A 205 20.55 36.35 6.12
C VAL A 205 19.82 36.25 7.45
N ALA A 206 18.50 36.42 7.37
CA ALA A 206 17.60 36.46 8.51
C ALA A 206 16.58 35.30 8.48
N THR A 207 15.99 35.02 9.63
CA THR A 207 14.84 34.10 9.74
C THR A 207 13.68 34.55 8.84
N GLY A 208 13.10 33.63 8.08
CA GLY A 208 12.07 33.93 7.09
C GLY A 208 12.61 34.11 5.66
N ASP A 209 13.93 34.24 5.48
CA ASP A 209 14.51 34.37 4.14
C ASP A 209 14.35 33.06 3.34
N THR A 210 13.97 33.20 2.07
CA THR A 210 13.86 32.08 1.14
C THR A 210 15.23 31.74 0.55
N LEU A 211 15.56 30.45 0.58
CA LEU A 211 16.76 29.90 -0.04
C LEU A 211 16.43 29.24 -1.37
N VAL A 212 17.23 29.53 -2.36
CA VAL A 212 17.18 28.93 -3.70
C VAL A 212 18.53 28.33 -4.08
N THR A 213 18.58 27.50 -5.09
CA THR A 213 19.85 26.98 -5.62
C THR A 213 20.66 28.11 -6.26
N SER A 214 21.97 28.14 -6.00
CA SER A 214 22.86 29.20 -6.51
C SER A 214 23.30 28.98 -7.97
N GLY A 215 23.21 27.75 -8.49
CA GLY A 215 23.78 27.34 -9.76
C GLY A 215 25.25 26.94 -9.69
N MET A 216 25.91 27.14 -8.56
CA MET A 216 27.32 26.74 -8.36
C MET A 216 27.40 25.21 -8.18
N GLY A 217 28.42 24.59 -8.78
CA GLY A 217 28.63 23.15 -8.70
C GLY A 217 27.96 22.35 -9.87
N GLY A 218 27.26 23.00 -10.81
CA GLY A 218 26.86 22.43 -12.08
C GLY A 218 25.73 21.38 -12.03
N VAL A 219 25.25 20.99 -10.82
CA VAL A 219 24.19 20.00 -10.65
C VAL A 219 22.82 20.67 -10.68
N PHE A 220 22.63 21.70 -9.88
CA PHE A 220 21.35 22.39 -9.74
C PHE A 220 21.38 23.72 -10.51
N PRO A 221 20.49 23.95 -11.48
CA PRO A 221 20.33 25.29 -12.07
C PRO A 221 20.01 26.32 -11.00
N LYS A 222 20.35 27.56 -11.29
CA LYS A 222 20.11 28.69 -10.38
C LYS A 222 18.61 28.97 -10.25
N GLY A 223 18.16 29.22 -9.02
CA GLY A 223 16.83 29.74 -8.76
C GLY A 223 15.77 28.70 -8.37
N LEU A 224 16.12 27.41 -8.27
CA LEU A 224 15.18 26.41 -7.79
C LEU A 224 14.93 26.57 -6.29
N LEU A 225 13.67 26.53 -5.88
CA LEU A 225 13.27 26.69 -4.47
C LEU A 225 13.77 25.52 -3.62
N LEU A 226 14.27 25.83 -2.42
CA LEU A 226 14.76 24.84 -1.46
C LEU A 226 13.97 24.88 -0.14
N GLY A 227 13.88 26.04 0.48
CA GLY A 227 13.24 26.19 1.78
C GLY A 227 13.35 27.59 2.34
N VAL A 228 12.99 27.73 3.60
CA VAL A 228 13.01 28.99 4.35
C VAL A 228 13.92 28.84 5.57
N VAL A 229 14.68 29.88 5.89
CA VAL A 229 15.47 29.96 7.11
C VAL A 229 14.55 29.97 8.32
N ALA A 230 14.71 29.01 9.21
CA ALA A 230 13.85 28.85 10.39
C ALA A 230 14.44 29.56 11.63
N GLY A 231 15.75 29.70 11.70
CA GLY A 231 16.44 30.35 12.82
C GLY A 231 17.92 29.99 12.87
N ASN A 232 18.60 30.45 13.92
CA ASN A 232 19.98 30.08 14.18
C ASN A 232 20.04 28.62 14.67
N HIS A 233 21.07 27.90 14.25
CA HIS A 233 21.34 26.57 14.75
C HIS A 233 22.28 26.67 15.95
N GLU A 234 21.79 26.31 17.15
CA GLU A 234 22.61 26.20 18.36
C GLU A 234 23.28 24.82 18.35
N GLY A 235 24.62 24.77 18.31
CA GLY A 235 25.38 23.51 18.46
C GLY A 235 26.36 23.18 17.31
N VAL A 236 26.71 24.13 16.51
CA VAL A 236 27.87 24.04 15.62
C VAL A 236 29.10 24.50 16.41
N ASP A 237 30.18 23.72 16.33
CA ASP A 237 31.47 24.03 16.97
C ASP A 237 31.81 25.51 16.78
N GLU A 238 31.92 26.24 17.89
CA GLU A 238 32.35 27.65 17.95
C GLU A 238 33.75 27.88 17.40
N ASP A 239 34.45 26.80 16.98
CA ASP A 239 35.81 26.83 16.50
C ASP A 239 35.99 27.37 15.06
N VAL A 240 34.90 27.67 14.33
CA VAL A 240 35.01 28.28 13.00
C VAL A 240 34.26 29.63 12.98
N ASP A 241 34.89 30.62 13.53
CA ASP A 241 34.43 32.03 13.64
C ASP A 241 34.04 32.71 12.31
N ILE A 242 34.07 31.98 11.19
CA ILE A 242 33.92 32.54 9.83
C ILE A 242 32.52 32.24 9.24
N LEU A 243 31.82 31.21 9.74
CA LEU A 243 30.54 30.76 9.16
C LEU A 243 29.42 30.69 10.22
N LYS A 244 28.29 31.29 9.94
CA LYS A 244 27.06 31.08 10.72
C LYS A 244 26.25 29.93 10.15
N ALA A 245 25.68 29.11 11.03
CA ALA A 245 24.83 28.01 10.69
C ALA A 245 23.36 28.34 10.97
N LEU A 246 22.52 28.21 9.97
CA LEU A 246 21.09 28.50 10.02
C LEU A 246 20.28 27.27 9.74
N GLU A 247 19.29 26.97 10.57
CA GLU A 247 18.37 25.86 10.32
C GLU A 247 17.43 26.23 9.16
N VAL A 248 17.22 25.29 8.25
CA VAL A 248 16.40 25.46 7.06
C VAL A 248 15.24 24.47 7.09
N LYS A 249 14.02 25.01 6.96
CA LYS A 249 12.81 24.23 6.77
C LYS A 249 12.55 24.08 5.27
N PRO A 250 12.69 22.89 4.70
CA PRO A 250 12.45 22.67 3.27
C PRO A 250 10.98 22.91 2.93
N PHE A 251 10.69 23.41 1.73
CA PHE A 251 9.34 23.55 1.24
C PHE A 251 8.64 22.21 1.07
N GLN A 252 9.39 21.19 0.62
CA GLN A 252 8.91 19.83 0.50
C GLN A 252 9.56 18.93 1.55
N LYS A 253 8.74 18.28 2.38
CA LYS A 253 9.21 17.24 3.30
C LYS A 253 9.43 15.94 2.54
N SER A 254 10.61 15.36 2.67
CA SER A 254 11.01 14.10 2.03
C SER A 254 10.09 12.91 2.30
N SER A 255 9.42 12.90 3.47
CA SER A 255 8.52 11.82 3.89
C SER A 255 7.13 11.81 3.21
N ARG A 256 6.82 12.80 2.38
CA ARG A 256 5.50 12.97 1.74
C ARG A 256 5.59 13.11 0.22
N VAL A 257 6.59 12.50 -0.37
CA VAL A 257 6.82 12.57 -1.81
C VAL A 257 6.42 11.23 -2.41
N GLU A 258 5.49 11.24 -3.36
CA GLU A 258 5.06 10.06 -4.12
C GLU A 258 5.48 10.19 -5.59
N GLU A 259 5.46 11.43 -6.08
CA GLU A 259 5.77 11.78 -7.47
C GLU A 259 6.79 12.92 -7.49
N VAL A 260 7.70 12.85 -8.45
CA VAL A 260 8.77 13.83 -8.61
C VAL A 260 8.97 14.17 -10.09
N PHE A 261 9.64 15.28 -10.34
CA PHE A 261 10.17 15.63 -11.66
C PHE A 261 11.67 15.49 -11.65
N VAL A 262 12.20 14.90 -12.69
CA VAL A 262 13.63 14.94 -13.01
C VAL A 262 13.87 16.03 -14.04
N LEU A 263 14.76 16.96 -13.75
CA LEU A 263 15.15 17.99 -14.68
C LEU A 263 16.21 17.45 -15.62
N LEU A 264 15.85 17.28 -16.89
CA LEU A 264 16.74 16.78 -17.92
C LEU A 264 17.70 17.90 -18.37
N HIS A 265 18.99 17.57 -18.49
CA HIS A 265 19.94 18.46 -19.13
C HIS A 265 19.53 18.70 -20.60
N ARG A 266 19.71 19.95 -21.05
CA ARG A 266 19.56 20.28 -22.47
C ARG A 266 20.70 19.72 -23.27
#